data_95b6b7777403764281df25764a8f6c39
#
_entry.id   95b6b7777403764281df25764a8f6c39
#
_cell.length_a   1.000
_cell.length_b   1.000
_cell.length_c   1.000
_cell.angle_alpha   90.00
_cell.angle_beta   90.00
_cell.angle_gamma   90.00
#
_symmetry.space_group_name_H-M   'P 1'
#
loop_
_entity.id
_entity.type
_entity.pdbx_description
1 polymer ?
#
loop_
_entity_poly.entity_id
_entity_poly.type
_entity_poly.pdbx_seq_one_letter_code
_entity_poly.pdbx_strand_id
1 'polypeptide(L)'
;MDYVLLLQRIFDALFNSAIYSSLALALVIIFRATGLLNFAQGEMATFSGYIAFVFLVGPQPRLKGGGLAGLIPGVPLSVPLAVMGAVLAGMAVGAATERVLIRPLRNAPELSLVNVSIGLLLVINSLMAQWWGTGPRVFPALFPAGAGQNFDIFGARLRYSTIGVWALLFVVLVCLIFLLKRTRIGLAFRAVS
;
A
#
# COMPACT_ATOMS: atom_id res chain seq x y z
N MET A 1 -37.24 2.99 -3.09
CA MET A 1 -36.05 2.51 -3.84
C MET A 1 -34.81 3.32 -3.53
N ASP A 2 -34.93 4.60 -3.23
CA ASP A 2 -33.77 5.51 -3.10
C ASP A 2 -32.90 5.27 -1.85
N TYR A 3 -33.51 4.81 -0.74
CA TYR A 3 -32.75 4.51 0.48
C TYR A 3 -31.81 3.27 0.35
N VAL A 4 -32.22 2.26 -0.42
CA VAL A 4 -31.37 1.07 -0.67
C VAL A 4 -30.14 1.46 -1.50
N LEU A 5 -30.34 2.30 -2.51
CA LEU A 5 -29.26 2.83 -3.33
C LEU A 5 -28.31 3.69 -2.50
N LEU A 6 -28.84 4.52 -1.62
CA LEU A 6 -28.06 5.36 -0.72
C LEU A 6 -27.22 4.51 0.25
N LEU A 7 -27.83 3.50 0.89
CA LEU A 7 -27.12 2.55 1.74
C LEU A 7 -26.02 1.80 0.99
N GLN A 8 -26.30 1.36 -0.24
CA GLN A 8 -25.29 0.69 -1.07
C GLN A 8 -24.10 1.62 -1.36
N ARG A 9 -24.38 2.89 -1.67
CA ARG A 9 -23.32 3.91 -1.89
C ARG A 9 -22.48 4.15 -0.63
N ILE A 10 -23.12 4.16 0.55
CA ILE A 10 -22.41 4.28 1.83
C ILE A 10 -21.49 3.08 2.05
N PHE A 11 -21.94 1.85 1.80
CA PHE A 11 -21.12 0.66 1.97
C PHE A 11 -19.93 0.62 0.99
N ASP A 12 -20.14 1.02 -0.26
CA ASP A 12 -19.06 1.13 -1.25
C ASP A 12 -18.07 2.25 -0.86
N ALA A 13 -18.57 3.37 -0.33
CA ALA A 13 -17.74 4.44 0.20
C ALA A 13 -16.92 4.02 1.41
N LEU A 14 -17.47 3.19 2.31
CA LEU A 14 -16.73 2.64 3.44
C LEU A 14 -15.54 1.79 2.99
N PHE A 15 -15.67 1.00 1.95
CA PHE A 15 -14.54 0.23 1.42
C PHE A 15 -13.42 1.15 0.92
N ASN A 16 -13.76 2.15 0.12
CA ASN A 16 -12.79 3.10 -0.41
C ASN A 16 -12.16 3.97 0.70
N SER A 17 -12.94 4.36 1.70
CA SER A 17 -12.45 5.17 2.81
C SER A 17 -11.39 4.45 3.66
N ALA A 18 -11.47 3.13 3.79
CA ALA A 18 -10.44 2.35 4.48
C ALA A 18 -9.09 2.41 3.74
N ILE A 19 -9.10 2.37 2.40
CA ILE A 19 -7.89 2.51 1.58
C ILE A 19 -7.27 3.90 1.76
N TYR A 20 -8.08 4.96 1.65
CA TYR A 20 -7.58 6.33 1.86
C TYR A 20 -7.10 6.57 3.28
N SER A 21 -7.77 5.99 4.29
CA SER A 21 -7.35 6.09 5.68
C SER A 21 -5.99 5.41 5.93
N SER A 22 -5.73 4.29 5.29
CA SER A 22 -4.44 3.60 5.40
C SER A 22 -3.31 4.42 4.78
N LEU A 23 -3.56 5.04 3.62
CA LEU A 23 -2.60 5.92 2.95
C LEU A 23 -2.32 7.17 3.79
N ALA A 24 -3.37 7.81 4.32
CA ALA A 24 -3.25 8.98 5.18
C ALA A 24 -2.46 8.67 6.47
N LEU A 25 -2.74 7.51 7.09
CA LEU A 25 -2.01 7.06 8.28
C LEU A 25 -0.50 6.89 7.98
N ALA A 26 -0.17 6.24 6.87
CA ALA A 26 1.22 6.06 6.44
C ALA A 26 1.91 7.41 6.17
N LEU A 27 1.22 8.34 5.51
CA LEU A 27 1.73 9.68 5.21
C LEU A 27 2.00 10.48 6.50
N VAL A 28 1.08 10.45 7.45
CA VAL A 28 1.25 11.12 8.76
C VAL A 28 2.44 10.54 9.53
N ILE A 29 2.64 9.22 9.51
CA ILE A 29 3.76 8.58 10.20
C ILE A 29 5.09 9.00 9.57
N ILE A 30 5.19 8.99 8.25
CA ILE A 30 6.41 9.41 7.55
C ILE A 30 6.68 10.89 7.80
N PHE A 31 5.66 11.74 7.70
CA PHE A 31 5.79 13.17 7.99
C PHE A 31 6.28 13.43 9.42
N ARG A 32 5.72 12.72 10.41
CA ARG A 32 6.20 12.82 11.80
C ARG A 32 7.63 12.33 12.00
N ALA A 33 8.06 11.34 11.21
CA ALA A 33 9.42 10.81 11.31
C ALA A 33 10.48 11.68 10.65
N THR A 34 10.12 12.33 9.54
CA THR A 34 11.08 13.04 8.66
C THR A 34 10.90 14.54 8.62
N GLY A 35 9.74 15.05 9.09
CA GLY A 35 9.33 16.45 8.91
C GLY A 35 8.94 16.81 7.48
N LEU A 36 8.94 15.86 6.55
CA LEU A 36 8.79 16.09 5.12
C LEU A 36 7.70 15.21 4.51
N LEU A 37 6.99 15.78 3.53
CA LEU A 37 6.03 15.05 2.72
C LEU A 37 6.78 14.31 1.61
N ASN A 38 6.63 12.98 1.57
CA ASN A 38 7.16 12.16 0.50
C ASN A 38 6.07 11.90 -0.55
N PHE A 39 6.09 12.60 -1.67
CA PHE A 39 5.12 12.44 -2.75
C PHE A 39 5.23 11.08 -3.46
N ALA A 40 6.38 10.42 -3.41
CA ALA A 40 6.56 9.10 -3.99
C ALA A 40 5.94 7.96 -3.16
N GLN A 41 5.39 8.24 -1.98
CA GLN A 41 4.88 7.21 -1.07
C GLN A 41 3.77 6.38 -1.70
N GLY A 42 2.86 6.99 -2.47
CA GLY A 42 1.80 6.29 -3.18
C GLY A 42 2.35 5.28 -4.20
N GLU A 43 3.34 5.70 -4.99
CA GLU A 43 4.00 4.84 -5.98
C GLU A 43 4.82 3.72 -5.33
N MET A 44 5.46 3.99 -4.20
CA MET A 44 6.16 2.95 -3.42
C MET A 44 5.19 1.90 -2.87
N ALA A 45 4.01 2.31 -2.41
CA ALA A 45 2.95 1.40 -1.99
C ALA A 45 2.41 0.58 -3.17
N THR A 46 2.19 1.22 -4.32
CA THR A 46 1.76 0.56 -5.57
C THR A 46 2.81 -0.45 -6.03
N PHE A 47 4.09 -0.10 -6.00
CA PHE A 47 5.18 -1.01 -6.32
C PHE A 47 5.18 -2.26 -5.43
N SER A 48 5.00 -2.07 -4.12
CA SER A 48 4.87 -3.19 -3.17
C SER A 48 3.65 -4.07 -3.48
N GLY A 49 2.53 -3.47 -3.90
CA GLY A 49 1.34 -4.17 -4.37
C GLY A 49 1.61 -5.01 -5.63
N TYR A 50 2.39 -4.48 -6.59
CA TYR A 50 2.80 -5.26 -7.77
C TYR A 50 3.69 -6.46 -7.38
N ILE A 51 4.55 -6.33 -6.41
CA ILE A 51 5.34 -7.45 -5.88
C ILE A 51 4.40 -8.53 -5.31
N ALA A 52 3.42 -8.14 -4.47
CA ALA A 52 2.41 -9.09 -3.98
C ALA A 52 1.65 -9.77 -5.12
N PHE A 53 1.27 -9.00 -6.16
CA PHE A 53 0.59 -9.52 -7.33
C PHE A 53 1.42 -10.59 -8.05
N VAL A 54 2.73 -10.34 -8.24
CA VAL A 54 3.64 -11.32 -8.88
C VAL A 54 3.76 -12.59 -8.05
N PHE A 55 3.80 -12.48 -6.71
CA PHE A 55 3.82 -13.64 -5.84
C PHE A 55 2.51 -14.44 -5.86
N LEU A 56 1.36 -13.76 -6.00
CA LEU A 56 0.05 -14.43 -5.99
C LEU A 56 -0.31 -15.06 -7.33
N VAL A 57 -0.02 -14.38 -8.43
CA VAL A 57 -0.48 -14.77 -9.78
C VAL A 57 0.63 -15.48 -10.56
N GLY A 58 1.87 -15.34 -10.11
CA GLY A 58 3.04 -15.84 -10.81
C GLY A 58 3.46 -14.95 -11.99
N PRO A 59 4.57 -15.30 -12.67
CA PRO A 59 5.05 -14.57 -13.83
C PRO A 59 4.04 -14.66 -14.98
N GLN A 60 3.53 -13.51 -15.39
CA GLN A 60 2.61 -13.42 -16.53
C GLN A 60 3.39 -13.62 -17.83
N PRO A 61 2.95 -14.51 -18.75
CA PRO A 61 3.68 -14.77 -20.01
C PRO A 61 3.73 -13.58 -20.96
N ARG A 62 3.00 -12.51 -20.68
CA ARG A 62 2.96 -11.27 -21.48
C ARG A 62 3.95 -10.18 -21.01
N LEU A 63 4.68 -10.41 -19.94
CA LEU A 63 5.73 -9.49 -19.51
C LEU A 63 6.98 -9.74 -20.33
N LYS A 64 7.03 -9.16 -21.53
CA LYS A 64 8.17 -9.22 -22.46
C LYS A 64 9.41 -8.46 -21.99
N GLY A 65 9.40 -7.86 -20.81
CA GLY A 65 10.56 -7.22 -20.23
C GLY A 65 11.22 -8.18 -19.24
N GLY A 66 12.50 -8.43 -19.38
CA GLY A 66 13.31 -9.24 -18.47
C GLY A 66 13.48 -8.60 -17.06
N GLY A 67 12.37 -8.16 -16.46
CA GLY A 67 12.33 -7.63 -15.11
C GLY A 67 12.28 -8.73 -14.05
N LEU A 68 12.19 -8.31 -12.78
CA LEU A 68 12.08 -9.18 -11.60
C LEU A 68 11.04 -10.30 -11.72
N ALA A 69 10.01 -10.12 -12.55
CA ALA A 69 9.00 -11.15 -12.86
C ALA A 69 9.59 -12.42 -13.54
N GLY A 70 10.73 -12.32 -14.20
CA GLY A 70 11.45 -13.48 -14.77
C GLY A 70 12.34 -14.20 -13.75
N LEU A 71 12.64 -13.57 -12.62
CA LEU A 71 13.51 -14.13 -11.59
C LEU A 71 12.76 -14.98 -10.55
N ILE A 72 11.43 -14.82 -10.45
CA ILE A 72 10.61 -15.50 -9.43
C ILE A 72 9.88 -16.65 -10.13
N PRO A 73 10.18 -17.92 -9.82
CA PRO A 73 9.45 -19.04 -10.35
C PRO A 73 7.96 -18.93 -9.98
N GLY A 74 7.07 -19.16 -10.94
CA GLY A 74 5.63 -19.03 -10.80
C GLY A 74 4.98 -20.06 -9.89
N VAL A 75 5.35 -20.08 -8.65
CA VAL A 75 4.65 -20.84 -7.61
C VAL A 75 3.59 -19.93 -7.02
N PRO A 76 2.29 -20.30 -7.05
CA PRO A 76 1.26 -19.54 -6.34
C PRO A 76 1.57 -19.59 -4.84
N LEU A 77 2.19 -18.54 -4.33
CA LEU A 77 2.40 -18.42 -2.89
C LEU A 77 1.05 -18.21 -2.20
N SER A 78 0.93 -18.76 -0.99
CA SER A 78 -0.22 -18.46 -0.15
C SER A 78 -0.30 -16.95 0.11
N VAL A 79 -1.51 -16.43 0.20
CA VAL A 79 -1.77 -14.99 0.44
C VAL A 79 -0.92 -14.38 1.56
N PRO A 80 -0.74 -15.02 2.72
CA PRO A 80 0.13 -14.49 3.79
C PRO A 80 1.59 -14.30 3.35
N LEU A 81 2.14 -15.22 2.57
CA LEU A 81 3.51 -15.12 2.07
C LEU A 81 3.66 -14.00 1.03
N ALA A 82 2.66 -13.81 0.17
CA ALA A 82 2.64 -12.71 -0.79
C ALA A 82 2.58 -11.35 -0.10
N VAL A 83 1.73 -11.21 0.92
CA VAL A 83 1.65 -10.00 1.74
C VAL A 83 2.97 -9.74 2.46
N MET A 84 3.59 -10.78 3.05
CA MET A 84 4.88 -10.65 3.71
C MET A 84 5.98 -10.22 2.72
N GLY A 85 6.00 -10.80 1.53
CA GLY A 85 6.91 -10.41 0.45
C GLY A 85 6.72 -8.95 0.03
N ALA A 86 5.48 -8.49 -0.10
CA ALA A 86 5.16 -7.09 -0.41
C ALA A 86 5.62 -6.13 0.70
N VAL A 87 5.42 -6.49 1.97
CA VAL A 87 5.88 -5.70 3.11
C VAL A 87 7.41 -5.60 3.11
N LEU A 88 8.12 -6.71 2.92
CA LEU A 88 9.58 -6.72 2.84
C LEU A 88 10.09 -5.89 1.66
N ALA A 89 9.46 -5.99 0.48
CA ALA A 89 9.79 -5.18 -0.68
C ALA A 89 9.56 -3.69 -0.41
N GLY A 90 8.42 -3.33 0.20
CA GLY A 90 8.12 -1.95 0.59
C GLY A 90 9.13 -1.41 1.60
N MET A 91 9.52 -2.20 2.59
CA MET A 91 10.57 -1.84 3.54
C MET A 91 11.93 -1.64 2.85
N ALA A 92 12.30 -2.50 1.91
CA ALA A 92 13.54 -2.37 1.16
C ALA A 92 13.57 -1.11 0.29
N VAL A 93 12.49 -0.84 -0.44
CA VAL A 93 12.36 0.39 -1.26
C VAL A 93 12.36 1.63 -0.37
N GLY A 94 11.64 1.61 0.76
CA GLY A 94 11.66 2.71 1.74
C GLY A 94 13.03 2.97 2.32
N ALA A 95 13.73 1.92 2.74
CA ALA A 95 15.09 2.02 3.26
C ALA A 95 16.10 2.50 2.20
N ALA A 96 15.97 2.04 0.96
CA ALA A 96 16.80 2.50 -0.15
C ALA A 96 16.56 3.99 -0.44
N THR A 97 15.31 4.41 -0.50
CA THR A 97 14.91 5.82 -0.69
C THR A 97 15.46 6.70 0.42
N GLU A 98 15.31 6.30 1.68
CA GLU A 98 15.85 7.04 2.82
C GLU A 98 17.36 7.15 2.73
N ARG A 99 18.07 6.04 2.49
CA ARG A 99 19.52 6.00 2.52
C ARG A 99 20.19 6.69 1.34
N VAL A 100 19.60 6.57 0.13
CA VAL A 100 20.20 7.04 -1.13
C VAL A 100 19.75 8.45 -1.48
N LEU A 101 18.48 8.79 -1.21
CA LEU A 101 17.89 10.06 -1.65
C LEU A 101 17.69 11.05 -0.49
N ILE A 102 17.05 10.64 0.60
CA ILE A 102 16.66 11.56 1.67
C ILE A 102 17.86 11.91 2.55
N ARG A 103 18.64 10.91 2.96
CA ARG A 103 19.75 11.10 3.90
C ARG A 103 20.83 12.09 3.41
N PRO A 104 21.30 12.04 2.16
CA PRO A 104 22.31 13.02 1.68
C PRO A 104 21.74 14.43 1.54
N LEU A 105 20.42 14.58 1.43
CA LEU A 105 19.73 15.85 1.24
C LEU A 105 19.19 16.46 2.55
N ARG A 106 19.51 15.89 3.70
CA ARG A 106 19.00 16.36 5.01
C ARG A 106 19.31 17.84 5.30
N ASN A 107 20.41 18.35 4.76
CA ASN A 107 20.84 19.74 4.94
C ASN A 107 20.42 20.64 3.75
N ALA A 108 19.69 20.09 2.78
CA ALA A 108 19.19 20.86 1.64
C ALA A 108 17.90 21.60 2.01
N PRO A 109 17.57 22.69 1.29
CA PRO A 109 16.28 23.36 1.46
C PRO A 109 15.10 22.39 1.28
N GLU A 110 14.01 22.62 2.01
CA GLU A 110 12.79 21.76 1.97
C GLU A 110 12.26 21.57 0.55
N LEU A 111 12.32 22.61 -0.29
CA LEU A 111 11.90 22.55 -1.69
C LEU A 111 12.71 21.54 -2.51
N SER A 112 13.99 21.34 -2.20
CA SER A 112 14.83 20.35 -2.89
C SER A 112 14.37 18.94 -2.60
N LEU A 113 13.96 18.65 -1.37
CA LEU A 113 13.44 17.34 -0.96
C LEU A 113 12.08 17.06 -1.60
N VAL A 114 11.22 18.07 -1.72
CA VAL A 114 9.95 17.98 -2.45
C VAL A 114 10.21 17.62 -3.91
N ASN A 115 11.10 18.33 -4.60
CA ASN A 115 11.44 18.08 -5.99
C ASN A 115 12.01 16.67 -6.20
N VAL A 116 12.88 16.21 -5.31
CA VAL A 116 13.45 14.85 -5.36
C VAL A 116 12.36 13.79 -5.14
N SER A 117 11.41 14.01 -4.24
CA SER A 117 10.29 13.09 -4.02
C SER A 117 9.34 12.99 -5.22
N ILE A 118 9.11 14.12 -5.92
CA ILE A 118 8.37 14.14 -7.20
C ILE A 118 9.15 13.41 -8.29
N GLY A 119 10.45 13.65 -8.38
CA GLY A 119 11.32 12.92 -9.32
C GLY A 119 11.28 11.40 -9.06
N LEU A 120 11.35 10.99 -7.80
CA LEU A 120 11.24 9.58 -7.40
C LEU A 120 9.88 8.97 -7.78
N LEU A 121 8.78 9.72 -7.58
CA LEU A 121 7.45 9.34 -8.01
C LEU A 121 7.44 8.99 -9.50
N LEU A 122 7.97 9.89 -10.34
CA LEU A 122 8.02 9.69 -11.81
C LEU A 122 8.89 8.49 -12.18
N VAL A 123 10.03 8.30 -11.51
CA VAL A 123 10.92 7.14 -11.76
C VAL A 123 10.23 5.83 -11.42
N ILE A 124 9.63 5.72 -10.24
CA ILE A 124 8.94 4.48 -9.81
C ILE A 124 7.76 4.20 -10.74
N ASN A 125 6.95 5.22 -11.09
CA ASN A 125 5.82 5.08 -12.00
C ASN A 125 6.27 4.59 -13.38
N SER A 126 7.33 5.17 -13.93
CA SER A 126 7.90 4.76 -15.22
C SER A 126 8.46 3.33 -15.20
N LEU A 127 9.12 2.94 -14.12
CA LEU A 127 9.62 1.57 -13.94
C LEU A 127 8.47 0.56 -13.85
N MET A 128 7.42 0.88 -13.12
CA MET A 128 6.23 0.02 -13.05
C MET A 128 5.54 -0.10 -14.40
N ALA A 129 5.40 1.00 -15.14
CA ALA A 129 4.83 0.99 -16.48
C ALA A 129 5.66 0.14 -17.45
N GLN A 130 6.99 0.20 -17.36
CA GLN A 130 7.90 -0.58 -18.19
C GLN A 130 7.87 -2.07 -17.84
N TRP A 131 7.84 -2.43 -16.56
CA TRP A 131 7.91 -3.84 -16.13
C TRP A 131 6.57 -4.54 -16.18
N TRP A 132 5.50 -3.89 -15.79
CA TRP A 132 4.16 -4.50 -15.71
C TRP A 132 3.17 -3.95 -16.73
N GLY A 133 3.52 -2.88 -17.46
CA GLY A 133 2.63 -2.21 -18.40
C GLY A 133 1.62 -1.29 -17.71
N THR A 134 0.85 -0.55 -18.53
CA THR A 134 -0.11 0.47 -18.06
C THR A 134 -1.56 -0.01 -17.97
N GLY A 135 -1.81 -1.28 -18.35
CA GLY A 135 -3.17 -1.83 -18.35
C GLY A 135 -3.69 -2.15 -16.95
N PRO A 136 -5.01 -2.06 -16.73
CA PRO A 136 -5.63 -2.43 -15.46
C PRO A 136 -5.42 -3.92 -15.18
N ARG A 137 -5.12 -4.26 -13.94
CA ARG A 137 -4.92 -5.64 -13.49
C ARG A 137 -5.90 -5.98 -12.38
N VAL A 138 -6.49 -7.17 -12.48
CA VAL A 138 -7.37 -7.68 -11.44
C VAL A 138 -6.51 -8.32 -10.36
N PHE A 139 -6.48 -7.72 -9.19
CA PHE A 139 -5.81 -8.27 -8.04
C PHE A 139 -6.68 -9.36 -7.40
N PRO A 140 -6.13 -10.54 -7.06
CA PRO A 140 -6.89 -11.56 -6.36
C PRO A 140 -7.45 -11.02 -5.04
N ALA A 141 -8.73 -11.27 -4.78
CA ALA A 141 -9.37 -10.79 -3.56
C ALA A 141 -8.73 -11.44 -2.32
N LEU A 142 -8.25 -10.63 -1.39
CA LEU A 142 -7.68 -11.09 -0.12
C LEU A 142 -8.75 -11.67 0.81
N PHE A 143 -9.96 -11.17 0.68
CA PHE A 143 -11.12 -11.62 1.46
C PHE A 143 -12.19 -12.17 0.52
N PRO A 144 -13.01 -13.11 0.99
CA PRO A 144 -14.09 -13.66 0.20
C PRO A 144 -14.98 -12.55 -0.40
N ALA A 145 -15.07 -12.51 -1.72
CA ALA A 145 -15.80 -11.49 -2.47
C ALA A 145 -16.75 -12.09 -3.52
N GLY A 146 -17.09 -13.38 -3.38
CA GLY A 146 -17.97 -14.10 -4.29
C GLY A 146 -19.44 -13.74 -4.16
N ALA A 147 -20.25 -14.18 -5.13
CA ALA A 147 -21.71 -14.07 -5.06
C ALA A 147 -22.23 -14.80 -3.82
N GLY A 148 -23.02 -14.12 -2.98
CA GLY A 148 -23.52 -14.67 -1.71
C GLY A 148 -22.63 -14.42 -0.49
N GLN A 149 -21.45 -13.80 -0.66
CA GLN A 149 -20.55 -13.44 0.44
C GLN A 149 -20.76 -11.99 0.88
N ASN A 150 -21.96 -11.67 1.25
CA ASN A 150 -22.40 -10.35 1.71
C ASN A 150 -23.46 -10.48 2.81
N PHE A 151 -23.51 -9.50 3.68
CA PHE A 151 -24.63 -9.30 4.57
C PHE A 151 -25.68 -8.41 3.90
N ASP A 152 -26.92 -8.86 3.82
CA ASP A 152 -28.03 -8.05 3.36
C ASP A 152 -28.58 -7.25 4.55
N ILE A 153 -28.37 -5.94 4.52
CA ILE A 153 -28.85 -5.02 5.54
C ILE A 153 -29.86 -4.08 4.89
N PHE A 154 -31.14 -4.22 5.23
CA PHE A 154 -32.25 -3.42 4.67
C PHE A 154 -32.27 -3.39 3.13
N GLY A 155 -31.90 -4.51 2.48
CA GLY A 155 -31.88 -4.63 1.02
C GLY A 155 -30.59 -4.12 0.36
N ALA A 156 -29.65 -3.55 1.12
CA ALA A 156 -28.31 -3.19 0.65
C ALA A 156 -27.30 -4.27 1.04
N ARG A 157 -26.27 -4.49 0.21
CA ARG A 157 -25.29 -5.56 0.36
C ARG A 157 -23.99 -5.04 0.93
N LEU A 158 -23.68 -5.39 2.17
CA LEU A 158 -22.36 -5.14 2.78
C LEU A 158 -21.45 -6.33 2.49
N ARG A 159 -20.40 -6.12 1.72
CA ARG A 159 -19.42 -7.15 1.35
C ARG A 159 -18.54 -7.54 2.53
N TYR A 160 -18.25 -8.84 2.69
CA TYR A 160 -17.29 -9.31 3.69
C TYR A 160 -15.89 -8.70 3.49
N SER A 161 -15.52 -8.39 2.25
CA SER A 161 -14.26 -7.70 1.94
C SER A 161 -14.18 -6.32 2.59
N THR A 162 -15.29 -5.57 2.70
CA THR A 162 -15.31 -4.28 3.39
C THR A 162 -14.98 -4.44 4.87
N ILE A 163 -15.61 -5.42 5.52
CA ILE A 163 -15.36 -5.73 6.95
C ILE A 163 -13.90 -6.19 7.13
N GLY A 164 -13.40 -7.05 6.23
CA GLY A 164 -12.04 -7.56 6.27
C GLY A 164 -10.99 -6.47 6.15
N VAL A 165 -11.17 -5.50 5.24
CA VAL A 165 -10.24 -4.36 5.09
C VAL A 165 -10.26 -3.45 6.31
N TRP A 166 -11.42 -3.17 6.90
CA TRP A 166 -11.51 -2.40 8.14
C TRP A 166 -10.89 -3.12 9.33
N ALA A 167 -11.10 -4.44 9.46
CA ALA A 167 -10.45 -5.24 10.49
C ALA A 167 -8.92 -5.21 10.34
N LEU A 168 -8.41 -5.35 9.11
CA LEU A 168 -6.98 -5.25 8.83
C LEU A 168 -6.43 -3.86 9.19
N LEU A 169 -7.12 -2.79 8.81
CA LEU A 169 -6.73 -1.43 9.15
C LEU A 169 -6.70 -1.23 10.67
N PHE A 170 -7.68 -1.74 11.39
CA PHE A 170 -7.72 -1.69 12.84
C PHE A 170 -6.53 -2.43 13.49
N VAL A 171 -6.21 -3.63 13.00
CA VAL A 171 -5.04 -4.40 13.46
C VAL A 171 -3.75 -3.62 13.21
N VAL A 172 -3.57 -3.06 12.01
CA VAL A 172 -2.40 -2.23 11.69
C VAL A 172 -2.31 -1.03 12.63
N LEU A 173 -3.42 -0.34 12.89
CA LEU A 173 -3.47 0.81 13.79
C LEU A 173 -3.08 0.43 15.22
N VAL A 174 -3.62 -0.68 15.74
CA VAL A 174 -3.26 -1.19 17.08
C VAL A 174 -1.77 -1.57 17.15
N CYS A 175 -1.26 -2.27 16.12
CA CYS A 175 0.16 -2.61 16.03
C CYS A 175 1.05 -1.36 16.02
N LEU A 176 0.66 -0.33 15.27
CA LEU A 176 1.39 0.94 15.23
C LEU A 176 1.37 1.67 16.56
N ILE A 177 0.19 1.75 17.23
CA ILE A 177 0.08 2.35 18.56
C ILE A 177 0.98 1.60 19.56
N PHE A 178 0.97 0.27 19.52
CA PHE A 178 1.81 -0.55 20.38
C PHE A 178 3.30 -0.30 20.09
N LEU A 179 3.68 -0.29 18.82
CA LEU A 179 5.05 -0.04 18.38
C LEU A 179 5.52 1.36 18.81
N LEU A 180 4.72 2.40 18.62
CA LEU A 180 5.06 3.76 18.99
C LEU A 180 5.05 4.00 20.52
N LYS A 181 4.20 3.28 21.29
CA LYS A 181 4.11 3.44 22.73
C LYS A 181 5.09 2.57 23.52
N ARG A 182 5.42 1.38 23.04
CA ARG A 182 6.15 0.35 23.79
C ARG A 182 7.56 0.05 23.29
N THR A 183 7.97 0.56 22.11
CA THR A 183 9.29 0.25 21.57
C THR A 183 10.26 1.42 21.63
N ARG A 184 11.58 1.13 21.54
CA ARG A 184 12.64 2.14 21.46
C ARG A 184 12.49 3.07 20.24
N ILE A 185 11.84 2.58 19.18
CA ILE A 185 11.50 3.36 18.00
C ILE A 185 10.52 4.48 18.38
N GLY A 186 9.52 4.19 19.20
CA GLY A 186 8.58 5.20 19.70
C GLY A 186 9.22 6.24 20.60
N LEU A 187 10.26 5.87 21.36
CA LEU A 187 11.06 6.84 22.13
C LEU A 187 11.84 7.78 21.20
N ALA A 188 12.44 7.27 20.14
CA ALA A 188 13.12 8.09 19.15
C ALA A 188 12.15 9.05 18.44
N PHE A 189 10.95 8.60 18.11
CA PHE A 189 9.90 9.47 17.54
C PHE A 189 9.48 10.61 18.46
N ARG A 190 9.40 10.38 19.78
CA ARG A 190 9.07 11.43 20.76
C ARG A 190 10.22 12.40 21.02
N ALA A 191 11.45 12.00 20.75
CA ALA A 191 12.62 12.87 20.90
C ALA A 191 12.78 13.86 19.73
N VAL A 192 12.12 13.60 18.60
CA VAL A 192 12.18 14.44 17.39
C VAL A 192 10.92 15.32 17.23
N SER A 193 9.83 15.00 17.92
CA SER A 193 8.57 15.77 17.92
C SER A 193 8.57 16.77 19.08
#